data_201cfdcaaa185ecb3225bd3ffcbc12e2
#
_entry.id   201cfdcaaa185ecb3225bd3ffcbc12e2
#
_cell.length_a   1.000
_cell.length_b   1.000
_cell.length_c   1.000
_cell.angle_alpha   90.00
_cell.angle_beta   90.00
_cell.angle_gamma   90.00
#
_symmetry.space_group_name_H-M   'P 1'
#
loop_
_entity.id
_entity.type
_entity.pdbx_description
1 polymer ?
#
loop_
_entity_poly.entity_id
_entity_poly.type
_entity_poly.pdbx_seq_one_letter_code
_entity_poly.pdbx_strand_id
1 'polypeptide(L)'
;MSVLSEVNRTRVGEFCQKWRIAELALFGSALRPDFGPASDVDVLVTFAPDSHPSLFDLVQMEEELKEIFGRAVDLVSRRGIESSRNYIRREAILRSAQVLYAA
;
A
#
# COMPACT_ATOMS: atom_id res chain seq x y z
N MET A 1 18.70 5.12 -0.93
CA MET A 1 17.52 5.70 -1.59
C MET A 1 16.25 5.02 -1.07
N SER A 2 15.20 5.78 -0.88
CA SER A 2 13.92 5.20 -0.48
C SER A 2 13.22 4.57 -1.68
N VAL A 3 12.30 3.64 -1.42
CA VAL A 3 11.51 2.99 -2.48
C VAL A 3 10.67 4.00 -3.26
N LEU A 4 10.36 5.15 -2.66
CA LEU A 4 9.57 6.21 -3.31
C LEU A 4 10.23 6.73 -4.59
N SER A 5 11.56 6.77 -4.66
CA SER A 5 12.28 7.24 -5.84
C SER A 5 12.37 6.19 -6.94
N GLU A 6 12.10 4.93 -6.62
CA GLU A 6 12.21 3.81 -7.56
C GLU A 6 10.86 3.39 -8.13
N VAL A 7 9.76 3.89 -7.56
CA VAL A 7 8.41 3.46 -7.93
C VAL A 7 8.00 4.02 -9.29
N ASN A 8 7.42 3.17 -10.13
CA ASN A 8 6.81 3.57 -11.38
C ASN A 8 5.39 4.09 -11.10
N ARG A 9 5.26 5.40 -10.98
CA ARG A 9 3.99 6.04 -10.62
C ARG A 9 2.90 5.82 -11.66
N THR A 10 3.26 5.67 -12.91
CA THR A 10 2.30 5.37 -13.98
C THR A 10 1.65 4.01 -13.76
N ARG A 11 2.45 2.99 -13.45
CA ARG A 11 1.94 1.65 -13.18
C ARG A 11 1.08 1.63 -11.92
N VAL A 12 1.48 2.38 -10.89
CA VAL A 12 0.70 2.51 -9.66
C VAL A 12 -0.65 3.14 -9.95
N GLY A 13 -0.69 4.20 -10.76
CA GLY A 13 -1.93 4.85 -11.15
C GLY A 13 -2.88 3.92 -11.90
N GLU A 14 -2.35 3.17 -12.86
CA GLU A 14 -3.12 2.19 -13.62
C GLU A 14 -3.69 1.10 -12.71
N PHE A 15 -2.88 0.61 -11.80
CA PHE A 15 -3.30 -0.37 -10.81
C PHE A 15 -4.46 0.16 -9.94
N CYS A 16 -4.33 1.40 -9.48
CA CYS A 16 -5.36 2.00 -8.63
C CYS A 16 -6.67 2.21 -9.38
N GLN A 17 -6.60 2.60 -10.64
CA GLN A 17 -7.79 2.75 -11.48
C GLN A 17 -8.48 1.41 -11.73
N LYS A 18 -7.69 0.39 -12.02
CA LYS A 18 -8.21 -0.95 -12.28
C LYS A 18 -8.98 -1.49 -11.07
N TRP A 19 -8.46 -1.28 -9.87
CA TRP A 19 -9.02 -1.84 -8.65
C TRP A 19 -9.91 -0.86 -7.89
N ARG A 20 -10.16 0.32 -8.45
CA ARG A 20 -11.01 1.36 -7.85
C ARG A 20 -10.49 1.76 -6.47
N ILE A 21 -9.20 1.99 -6.40
CA ILE A 21 -8.52 2.46 -5.19
C ILE A 21 -8.56 3.98 -5.17
N ALA A 22 -9.07 4.55 -4.08
CA ALA A 22 -9.14 6.00 -3.91
C ALA A 22 -7.80 6.58 -3.49
N GLU A 23 -7.02 5.84 -2.70
CA GLU A 23 -5.73 6.30 -2.21
C GLU A 23 -4.80 5.11 -1.98
N LEU A 24 -3.54 5.27 -2.33
CA LEU A 24 -2.51 4.28 -2.07
C LEU A 24 -1.32 4.99 -1.43
N ALA A 25 -0.87 4.48 -0.29
CA ALA A 25 0.24 5.05 0.47
C ALA A 25 1.24 3.99 0.87
N LEU A 26 2.47 4.41 1.11
CA LEU A 26 3.51 3.55 1.67
C LEU A 26 3.73 3.92 3.13
N PHE A 27 4.05 2.92 3.94
CA PHE A 27 4.36 3.15 5.35
C PHE A 27 5.44 2.18 5.84
N GLY A 28 5.85 2.33 7.09
CA GLY A 28 6.78 1.40 7.73
C GLY A 28 8.18 1.43 7.14
N SER A 29 8.76 0.25 6.93
CA SER A 29 10.15 0.11 6.50
C SER A 29 10.43 0.72 5.13
N ALA A 30 9.42 0.81 4.27
CA ALA A 30 9.58 1.40 2.93
C ALA A 30 9.99 2.87 2.98
N LEU A 31 9.72 3.56 4.09
CA LEU A 31 10.04 4.98 4.27
C LEU A 31 11.38 5.22 4.94
N ARG A 32 12.07 4.16 5.36
CA ARG A 32 13.35 4.29 6.06
C ARG A 32 14.50 4.40 5.08
N PRO A 33 15.53 5.20 5.42
CA PRO A 33 16.73 5.31 4.56
C PRO A 33 17.51 4.00 4.43
N ASP A 34 17.39 3.11 5.41
CA ASP A 34 18.06 1.80 5.41
C ASP A 34 17.24 0.69 4.75
N PHE A 35 16.19 1.04 4.03
CA PHE A 35 15.36 0.08 3.31
C PHE A 35 16.21 -0.70 2.31
N GLY A 36 16.30 -2.01 2.52
CA GLY A 36 17.14 -2.88 1.71
C GLY A 36 16.34 -3.79 0.78
N PRO A 37 17.04 -4.52 -0.11
CA PRO A 37 16.35 -5.37 -1.10
C PRO A 37 15.60 -6.55 -0.48
N ALA A 38 15.91 -6.93 0.77
CA ALA A 38 15.20 -7.98 1.47
C ALA A 38 14.00 -7.48 2.27
N SER A 39 13.79 -6.16 2.34
CA SER A 39 12.69 -5.58 3.09
C SER A 39 11.38 -5.62 2.30
N ASP A 40 10.27 -5.90 2.99
CA ASP A 40 8.94 -5.89 2.40
C ASP A 40 8.47 -4.45 2.22
N VAL A 41 7.68 -4.21 1.18
CA VAL A 41 7.02 -2.92 0.98
C VAL A 41 5.66 -2.98 1.68
N ASP A 42 5.46 -2.08 2.65
CA ASP A 42 4.19 -1.98 3.37
C ASP A 42 3.29 -0.98 2.63
N VAL A 43 2.16 -1.46 2.12
CA VAL A 43 1.23 -0.67 1.30
C VAL A 43 -0.11 -0.54 1.99
N LEU A 44 -0.57 0.70 2.13
CA LEU A 44 -1.88 1.01 2.69
C LEU A 44 -2.80 1.49 1.56
N VAL A 45 -3.93 0.80 1.37
CA VAL A 45 -4.89 1.18 0.33
C VAL A 45 -6.22 1.61 0.95
N THR A 46 -6.83 2.63 0.35
CA THR A 46 -8.18 3.05 0.66
C THR A 46 -9.02 2.83 -0.60
N PHE A 47 -10.06 2.01 -0.48
CA PHE A 47 -10.94 1.73 -1.62
C PHE A 47 -12.00 2.80 -1.79
N ALA A 48 -12.49 2.94 -3.03
CA ALA A 48 -13.65 3.78 -3.30
C ALA A 48 -14.85 3.30 -2.47
N PRO A 49 -15.77 4.19 -2.07
CA PRO A 49 -16.89 3.82 -1.18
C PRO A 49 -17.77 2.69 -1.72
N ASP A 50 -17.86 2.55 -3.04
CA ASP A 50 -18.67 1.54 -3.69
C ASP A 50 -17.86 0.29 -4.08
N SER A 51 -16.60 0.23 -3.71
CA SER A 51 -15.73 -0.90 -4.02
C SER A 51 -15.64 -1.85 -2.83
N HIS A 52 -15.94 -3.12 -3.07
CA HIS A 52 -15.92 -4.16 -2.03
C HIS A 52 -15.13 -5.36 -2.53
N PRO A 53 -13.80 -5.27 -2.54
CA PRO A 53 -12.97 -6.36 -3.04
C PRO A 53 -13.12 -7.62 -2.19
N SER A 54 -13.11 -8.77 -2.85
CA SER A 54 -13.11 -10.07 -2.17
C SER A 54 -11.70 -10.39 -1.67
N LEU A 55 -11.59 -11.45 -0.87
CA LEU A 55 -10.28 -11.94 -0.44
C LEU A 55 -9.42 -12.34 -1.63
N PHE A 56 -10.01 -12.95 -2.66
CA PHE A 56 -9.28 -13.29 -3.89
C PHE A 56 -8.76 -12.04 -4.59
N ASP A 57 -9.56 -10.98 -4.60
CA ASP A 57 -9.13 -9.69 -5.19
C ASP A 57 -7.91 -9.15 -4.46
N LEU A 58 -7.92 -9.21 -3.13
CA LEU A 58 -6.78 -8.73 -2.32
C LEU A 58 -5.51 -9.52 -2.61
N VAL A 59 -5.62 -10.83 -2.77
CA VAL A 59 -4.48 -11.67 -3.12
C VAL A 59 -3.93 -11.30 -4.50
N GLN A 60 -4.83 -11.08 -5.46
CA GLN A 60 -4.42 -10.68 -6.81
C GLN A 60 -3.75 -9.31 -6.82
N MET A 61 -4.30 -8.36 -6.05
CA MET A 61 -3.69 -7.03 -5.91
C MET A 61 -2.28 -7.11 -5.34
N GLU A 62 -2.09 -7.95 -4.32
CA GLU A 62 -0.77 -8.12 -3.72
C GLU A 62 0.23 -8.67 -4.73
N GLU A 63 -0.17 -9.65 -5.53
CA GLU A 63 0.69 -10.21 -6.57
C GLU A 63 1.06 -9.17 -7.62
N GLU A 64 0.10 -8.34 -8.04
CA GLU A 64 0.36 -7.28 -9.02
C GLU A 64 1.31 -6.23 -8.45
N LEU A 65 1.14 -5.87 -7.18
CA LEU A 65 2.03 -4.92 -6.52
C LEU A 65 3.45 -5.45 -6.38
N LYS A 66 3.60 -6.75 -6.13
CA LYS A 66 4.93 -7.37 -6.11
C LYS A 66 5.65 -7.19 -7.44
N GLU A 67 4.93 -7.29 -8.54
CA GLU A 67 5.51 -7.05 -9.86
C GLU A 67 5.88 -5.58 -10.05
N ILE A 68 5.04 -4.66 -9.61
CA ILE A 68 5.29 -3.23 -9.75
C ILE A 68 6.50 -2.79 -8.95
N PHE A 69 6.59 -3.24 -7.71
CA PHE A 69 7.70 -2.85 -6.82
C PHE A 69 8.94 -3.73 -6.97
N GLY A 70 8.79 -4.92 -7.55
CA GLY A 70 9.89 -5.88 -7.67
C GLY A 70 10.32 -6.46 -6.34
N ARG A 71 9.44 -6.49 -5.35
CA ARG A 71 9.71 -6.95 -3.97
C ARG A 71 8.48 -7.56 -3.36
N ALA A 72 8.66 -8.25 -2.25
CA ALA A 72 7.53 -8.71 -1.45
C ALA A 72 6.73 -7.50 -0.94
N VAL A 73 5.42 -7.63 -0.94
CA VAL A 73 4.51 -6.55 -0.56
C VAL A 73 3.56 -7.04 0.53
N ASP A 74 3.40 -6.23 1.57
CA ASP A 74 2.39 -6.44 2.60
C ASP A 74 1.27 -5.44 2.37
N LEU A 75 0.12 -5.93 1.90
CA LEU A 75 -1.02 -5.09 1.54
C LEU A 75 -2.00 -4.99 2.70
N VAL A 76 -2.28 -3.78 3.14
CA VAL A 76 -3.18 -3.51 4.25
C VAL A 76 -4.23 -2.52 3.79
N SER A 77 -5.50 -2.78 4.10
CA SER A 77 -6.58 -1.83 3.81
C SER A 77 -6.75 -0.84 4.95
N ARG A 78 -7.08 0.40 4.60
CA ARG A 78 -7.32 1.43 5.61
C ARG A 78 -8.47 1.04 6.54
N ARG A 79 -9.53 0.44 5.99
CA ARG A 79 -10.66 -0.03 6.80
C ARG A 79 -10.20 -1.06 7.84
N GLY A 80 -9.33 -1.99 7.44
CA GLY A 80 -8.77 -2.99 8.35
C GLY A 80 -7.95 -2.35 9.47
N ILE A 81 -7.15 -1.34 9.13
CA ILE A 81 -6.34 -0.63 10.11
C ILE A 81 -7.21 0.20 11.06
N GLU A 82 -8.21 0.90 10.54
CA GLU A 82 -9.11 1.73 11.37
C GLU A 82 -9.93 0.90 12.35
N SER A 83 -10.26 -0.35 11.97
CA SER A 83 -10.99 -1.26 12.85
C SER A 83 -10.09 -2.07 13.77
N SER A 84 -8.78 -1.91 13.68
CA SER A 84 -7.82 -2.64 14.50
C SER A 84 -7.94 -2.21 15.97
N ARG A 85 -7.87 -3.20 16.87
CA ARG A 85 -7.85 -2.95 18.31
C ARG A 85 -6.48 -2.48 18.79
N ASN A 86 -5.45 -2.68 18.00
CA ASN A 86 -4.11 -2.19 18.34
C ASN A 86 -4.00 -0.71 17.98
N TYR A 87 -4.42 0.12 18.93
CA TYR A 87 -4.48 1.55 18.79
C TYR A 87 -3.10 2.18 18.48
N ILE A 88 -2.05 1.68 19.13
CA ILE A 88 -0.69 2.21 18.95
C ILE A 88 -0.20 1.95 17.52
N ARG A 89 -0.40 0.74 17.03
CA ARG A 89 -0.01 0.37 15.67
C ARG A 89 -0.80 1.17 14.64
N ARG A 90 -2.10 1.31 14.84
CA ARG A 90 -2.96 2.08 13.94
C ARG A 90 -2.49 3.53 13.81
N GLU A 91 -2.21 4.19 14.94
CA GLU A 91 -1.73 5.57 14.94
C GLU A 91 -0.37 5.68 14.23
N ALA A 92 0.55 4.76 14.51
CA ALA A 92 1.87 4.77 13.89
C ALA A 92 1.78 4.65 12.36
N ILE A 93 0.93 3.76 11.87
CA ILE A 93 0.75 3.55 10.44
C ILE A 93 0.14 4.79 9.79
N LEU A 94 -0.94 5.32 10.35
CA LEU A 94 -1.65 6.45 9.77
C LEU A 94 -0.81 7.73 9.77
N ARG A 95 0.05 7.90 10.78
CA ARG A 95 0.93 9.08 10.84
C ARG A 95 2.10 9.01 9.87
N SER A 96 2.65 7.82 9.66
CA SER A 96 3.85 7.65 8.83
C SER A 96 3.55 7.43 7.36
N ALA A 97 2.30 7.14 7.00
CA ALA A 97 1.95 6.82 5.63
C ALA A 97 2.18 8.01 4.69
N GLN A 98 2.83 7.74 3.56
CA GLN A 98 3.06 8.74 2.51
C GLN A 98 2.31 8.33 1.25
N VAL A 99 1.47 9.23 0.76
CA VAL A 99 0.58 8.97 -0.36
C VAL A 99 1.36 8.94 -1.68
N LEU A 100 1.19 7.87 -2.45
CA LEU A 100 1.71 7.76 -3.82
C LEU A 100 0.64 8.08 -4.85
N TYR A 101 -0.61 7.81 -4.54
CA TYR A 101 -1.73 8.00 -5.45
C TYR A 101 -2.96 8.43 -4.67
N ALA A 102 -3.66 9.42 -5.20
CA ALA A 102 -4.95 9.86 -4.67
C ALA A 102 -5.86 10.20 -5.85
N ALA A 103 -7.06 9.63 -5.84
CA ALA A 103 -8.03 9.89 -6.89
C ALA A 103 -8.65 11.29 -6.75
#